data_b9b53a7b0e5cd49690f225296870b80a
#
_entry.id   b9b53a7b0e5cd49690f225296870b80a
#
_cell.length_a   1.000
_cell.length_b   1.000
_cell.length_c   1.000
_cell.angle_alpha   90.00
_cell.angle_beta   90.00
_cell.angle_gamma   90.00
#
_symmetry.space_group_name_H-M   'P 1'
#
loop_
_entity.id
_entity.type
_entity.pdbx_description
1 polymer ?
#
loop_
_entity_poly.entity_id
_entity_poly.type
_entity_poly.pdbx_seq_one_letter_code
_entity_poly.pdbx_strand_id
1 'polypeptide(L)'
;MDYIDLLALHKINNLRLHLTDDEAWRLEIKSHPELAEVGGFRGGDSPIWPRYGKWNERWGGYYTQDDMREIIAYAAVRNIEVIPEIDLPGHSLCMATMHPEILCNYEPNKSRAFGYDTRSAFCPAKEANYELLDDILKEVCELFPTSYIHIGGDEVDMSQWRRCPDCQAFMRKNGMANESELQRYFMSRLTEILAKYGKQPAVWNEAIEGGKLANDTRVY
;
A
#
# COMPACT_ATOMS: atom_id res chain seq x y z
N MET A 1 12.20 16.63 -10.12
CA MET A 1 13.40 17.29 -9.57
C MET A 1 13.06 18.65 -8.97
N ASP A 2 12.35 19.54 -9.65
CA ASP A 2 11.98 20.88 -9.18
C ASP A 2 11.32 20.91 -7.80
N TYR A 3 10.45 19.90 -7.53
CA TYR A 3 9.80 19.78 -6.22
C TYR A 3 10.82 19.50 -5.09
N ILE A 4 11.83 18.67 -5.37
CA ILE A 4 12.92 18.38 -4.41
C ILE A 4 13.76 19.64 -4.14
N ASP A 5 14.02 20.47 -5.18
CA ASP A 5 14.71 21.74 -5.01
C ASP A 5 13.92 22.72 -4.12
N LEU A 6 12.59 22.74 -4.30
CA LEU A 6 11.70 23.53 -3.46
C LEU A 6 11.73 23.05 -2.00
N LEU A 7 11.65 21.73 -1.77
CA LEU A 7 11.77 21.15 -0.43
C LEU A 7 13.10 21.52 0.24
N ALA A 8 14.20 21.42 -0.51
CA ALA A 8 15.53 21.81 -0.02
C ALA A 8 15.60 23.29 0.35
N LEU A 9 15.02 24.18 -0.47
CA LEU A 9 14.95 25.62 -0.20
C LEU A 9 14.21 25.90 1.12
N HIS A 10 13.17 25.12 1.43
CA HIS A 10 12.40 25.21 2.66
C HIS A 10 13.00 24.41 3.82
N LYS A 11 14.19 23.83 3.67
CA LYS A 11 14.88 23.01 4.68
C LYS A 11 14.09 21.80 5.14
N ILE A 12 13.26 21.24 4.26
CA ILE A 12 12.55 20.00 4.48
C ILE A 12 13.52 18.85 4.15
N ASN A 13 13.66 17.90 5.05
CA ASN A 13 14.65 16.82 4.96
C ASN A 13 14.03 15.43 4.76
N ASN A 14 12.71 15.33 4.64
CA ASN A 14 12.03 14.09 4.33
C ASN A 14 11.01 14.32 3.21
N LEU A 15 11.01 13.43 2.23
CA LEU A 15 10.01 13.36 1.15
C LEU A 15 9.34 11.99 1.21
N ARG A 16 8.09 11.96 1.64
CA ARG A 16 7.27 10.75 1.54
C ARG A 16 6.60 10.73 0.17
N LEU A 17 6.77 9.64 -0.54
CA LEU A 17 6.14 9.38 -1.83
C LEU A 17 5.01 8.37 -1.66
N HIS A 18 3.78 8.82 -1.81
CA HIS A 18 2.58 7.98 -1.87
C HIS A 18 2.50 7.35 -3.27
N LEU A 19 2.92 6.08 -3.36
CA LEU A 19 3.16 5.41 -4.65
C LEU A 19 2.03 4.46 -5.07
N THR A 20 1.15 4.10 -4.14
CA THR A 20 0.05 3.16 -4.38
C THR A 20 -1.22 3.63 -3.71
N ASP A 21 -2.35 3.46 -4.41
CA ASP A 21 -3.68 3.78 -3.92
C ASP A 21 -4.73 3.05 -4.79
N ASP A 22 -6.00 3.20 -4.47
CA ASP A 22 -7.15 2.66 -5.21
C ASP A 22 -7.10 2.95 -6.71
N GLU A 23 -6.52 4.08 -7.09
CA GLU A 23 -6.52 4.55 -8.48
C GLU A 23 -5.28 4.16 -9.26
N ALA A 24 -4.18 3.80 -8.62
CA ALA A 24 -2.96 3.49 -9.34
C ALA A 24 -1.89 2.80 -8.50
N TRP A 25 -1.01 2.12 -9.22
CA TRP A 25 0.28 1.65 -8.76
C TRP A 25 1.39 2.40 -9.51
N ARG A 26 2.27 3.12 -8.84
CA ARG A 26 3.21 4.06 -9.45
C ARG A 26 4.68 3.66 -9.39
N LEU A 27 4.99 2.43 -9.00
CA LEU A 27 6.35 1.94 -8.88
C LEU A 27 6.52 0.62 -9.63
N GLU A 28 7.58 0.51 -10.44
CA GLU A 28 7.95 -0.76 -11.07
C GLU A 28 8.34 -1.79 -10.02
N ILE A 29 7.68 -2.96 -10.09
CA ILE A 29 8.01 -4.17 -9.34
C ILE A 29 8.32 -5.26 -10.37
N LYS A 30 9.57 -5.70 -10.43
CA LYS A 30 10.03 -6.61 -11.49
C LYS A 30 9.47 -8.02 -11.34
N SER A 31 9.20 -8.46 -10.11
CA SER A 31 8.54 -9.74 -9.84
C SER A 31 7.05 -9.72 -10.22
N HIS A 32 6.43 -8.53 -10.25
CA HIS A 32 5.01 -8.31 -10.56
C HIS A 32 4.85 -7.11 -11.50
N PRO A 33 5.31 -7.21 -12.77
CA PRO A 33 5.35 -6.08 -13.70
C PRO A 33 3.96 -5.50 -14.02
N GLU A 34 2.90 -6.34 -13.98
CA GLU A 34 1.52 -5.93 -14.20
C GLU A 34 1.06 -4.83 -13.23
N LEU A 35 1.61 -4.78 -12.01
CA LEU A 35 1.28 -3.73 -11.04
C LEU A 35 1.55 -2.34 -11.60
N ALA A 36 2.68 -2.15 -12.29
CA ALA A 36 3.04 -0.86 -12.88
C ALA A 36 2.54 -0.72 -14.33
N GLU A 37 2.70 -1.76 -15.15
CA GLU A 37 2.38 -1.71 -16.59
C GLU A 37 0.88 -1.59 -16.86
N VAL A 38 0.06 -2.17 -16.00
CA VAL A 38 -1.40 -2.05 -16.03
C VAL A 38 -1.86 -1.06 -14.98
N GLY A 39 -1.47 -1.25 -13.72
CA GLY A 39 -1.89 -0.43 -12.57
C GLY A 39 -1.42 1.02 -12.62
N GLY A 40 -0.37 1.34 -13.38
CA GLY A 40 0.10 2.70 -13.62
C GLY A 40 -0.84 3.54 -14.49
N PHE A 41 -1.81 2.93 -15.18
CA PHE A 41 -2.65 3.58 -16.16
C PHE A 41 -4.14 3.39 -15.89
N ARG A 42 -4.95 4.34 -16.39
CA ARG A 42 -6.41 4.35 -16.27
C ARG A 42 -7.04 5.00 -17.50
N GLY A 43 -8.35 4.80 -17.66
CA GLY A 43 -9.11 5.30 -18.79
C GLY A 43 -8.82 4.56 -20.12
N GLY A 44 -9.60 4.84 -21.16
CA GLY A 44 -9.53 4.07 -22.39
C GLY A 44 -9.87 2.60 -22.14
N ASP A 45 -9.00 1.71 -22.59
CA ASP A 45 -9.14 0.25 -22.43
C ASP A 45 -8.50 -0.29 -21.13
N SER A 46 -8.05 0.59 -20.23
CA SER A 46 -7.50 0.17 -18.93
C SER A 46 -8.59 -0.47 -18.06
N PRO A 47 -8.30 -1.59 -17.37
CA PRO A 47 -9.24 -2.18 -16.42
C PRO A 47 -9.48 -1.30 -15.19
N ILE A 48 -8.62 -0.31 -14.98
CA ILE A 48 -8.73 0.64 -13.85
C ILE A 48 -9.53 1.86 -14.30
N TRP A 49 -10.64 2.08 -13.60
CA TRP A 49 -11.56 3.18 -13.89
C TRP A 49 -11.03 4.49 -13.30
N PRO A 50 -10.98 5.58 -14.09
CA PRO A 50 -10.59 6.87 -13.54
C PRO A 50 -11.71 7.47 -12.69
N ARG A 51 -11.41 7.85 -11.46
CA ARG A 51 -12.30 8.69 -10.65
C ARG A 51 -12.29 10.14 -11.15
N TYR A 52 -11.13 10.56 -11.64
CA TYR A 52 -10.88 11.91 -12.15
C TYR A 52 -10.20 11.82 -13.52
N GLY A 53 -10.39 12.84 -14.33
CA GLY A 53 -9.73 12.98 -15.61
C GLY A 53 -10.53 12.42 -16.79
N LYS A 54 -9.82 12.00 -17.84
CA LYS A 54 -10.42 11.56 -19.09
C LYS A 54 -10.76 10.07 -19.06
N TRP A 55 -12.00 9.75 -19.42
CA TRP A 55 -12.48 8.36 -19.45
C TRP A 55 -12.14 7.63 -20.73
N ASN A 56 -12.08 8.37 -21.86
CA ASN A 56 -11.95 7.80 -23.20
C ASN A 56 -10.49 7.70 -23.68
N GLU A 57 -9.54 8.20 -22.90
CA GLU A 57 -8.13 8.19 -23.23
C GLU A 57 -7.36 7.45 -22.13
N ARG A 58 -6.47 6.56 -22.52
CA ARG A 58 -5.54 5.94 -21.57
C ARG A 58 -4.52 6.99 -21.12
N TRP A 59 -4.40 7.19 -19.82
CA TRP A 59 -3.47 8.12 -19.22
C TRP A 59 -2.92 7.59 -17.90
N GLY A 60 -1.78 8.10 -17.51
CA GLY A 60 -1.08 7.67 -16.29
C GLY A 60 0.42 7.60 -16.51
N GLY A 61 1.05 6.76 -15.74
CA GLY A 61 2.48 6.48 -15.75
C GLY A 61 2.91 5.88 -14.43
N TYR A 62 4.14 5.44 -14.37
CA TYR A 62 4.80 4.93 -13.17
C TYR A 62 6.29 5.29 -13.24
N TYR A 63 6.96 5.15 -12.12
CA TYR A 63 8.41 5.26 -12.04
C TYR A 63 9.04 3.89 -12.24
N THR A 64 9.99 3.80 -13.14
CA THR A 64 10.89 2.65 -13.18
C THR A 64 11.78 2.65 -11.94
N GLN A 65 12.38 1.52 -11.62
CA GLN A 65 13.37 1.49 -10.53
C GLN A 65 14.57 2.39 -10.82
N ASP A 66 14.93 2.58 -12.07
CA ASP A 66 16.01 3.50 -12.44
C ASP A 66 15.63 4.96 -12.27
N ASP A 67 14.40 5.36 -12.67
CA ASP A 67 13.87 6.69 -12.35
C ASP A 67 13.89 6.96 -10.83
N MET A 68 13.50 5.95 -10.06
CA MET A 68 13.46 6.10 -8.61
C MET A 68 14.87 6.22 -8.00
N ARG A 69 15.86 5.46 -8.52
CA ARG A 69 17.27 5.60 -8.11
C ARG A 69 17.79 7.01 -8.40
N GLU A 70 17.43 7.58 -9.55
CA GLU A 70 17.80 8.96 -9.90
C GLU A 70 17.16 9.97 -8.94
N ILE A 71 15.86 9.82 -8.62
CA ILE A 71 15.14 10.66 -7.66
C ILE A 71 15.80 10.59 -6.28
N ILE A 72 16.09 9.39 -5.79
CA ILE A 72 16.74 9.15 -4.50
C ILE A 72 18.13 9.82 -4.45
N ALA A 73 18.94 9.61 -5.48
CA ALA A 73 20.27 10.22 -5.57
C ALA A 73 20.19 11.74 -5.61
N TYR A 74 19.26 12.30 -6.36
CA TYR A 74 19.04 13.73 -6.46
C TYR A 74 18.59 14.36 -5.13
N ALA A 75 17.75 13.66 -4.38
CA ALA A 75 17.31 14.08 -3.04
C ALA A 75 18.46 13.99 -2.00
N ALA A 76 19.25 12.91 -2.06
CA ALA A 76 20.32 12.65 -1.09
C ALA A 76 21.38 13.75 -1.06
N VAL A 77 21.78 14.30 -2.22
CA VAL A 77 22.76 15.42 -2.26
C VAL A 77 22.20 16.73 -1.68
N ARG A 78 20.92 16.78 -1.38
CA ARG A 78 20.20 17.89 -0.72
C ARG A 78 19.83 17.58 0.73
N ASN A 79 20.34 16.48 1.28
CA ASN A 79 19.99 15.95 2.60
C ASN A 79 18.48 15.71 2.77
N ILE A 80 17.81 15.25 1.72
CA ILE A 80 16.40 14.84 1.75
C ILE A 80 16.35 13.32 1.65
N GLU A 81 15.78 12.69 2.67
CA GLU A 81 15.47 11.27 2.69
C GLU A 81 14.17 11.02 1.93
N VAL A 82 14.18 10.05 1.02
CA VAL A 82 12.97 9.63 0.28
C VAL A 82 12.40 8.38 0.94
N ILE A 83 11.18 8.49 1.46
CA ILE A 83 10.44 7.42 2.14
C ILE A 83 9.31 6.97 1.24
N PRO A 84 9.32 5.71 0.73
CA PRO A 84 8.20 5.20 -0.06
C PRO A 84 7.01 4.89 0.83
N GLU A 85 5.81 5.10 0.30
CA GLU A 85 4.56 4.65 0.89
C GLU A 85 3.88 3.65 -0.04
N ILE A 86 3.71 2.44 0.47
CA ILE A 86 2.91 1.35 -0.12
C ILE A 86 1.72 1.17 0.82
N ASP A 87 0.58 1.72 0.42
CA ASP A 87 -0.57 1.84 1.31
C ASP A 87 -1.35 0.53 1.39
N LEU A 88 -1.48 0.00 2.60
CA LEU A 88 -2.00 -1.33 2.94
C LEU A 88 -2.71 -1.30 4.32
N PRO A 89 -3.69 -2.16 4.57
CA PRO A 89 -4.35 -3.11 3.68
C PRO A 89 -5.45 -2.48 2.83
N GLY A 90 -5.89 -1.27 3.15
CA GLY A 90 -6.81 -0.46 2.37
C GLY A 90 -6.15 0.08 1.10
N HIS A 91 -6.84 1.00 0.42
CA HIS A 91 -6.29 1.69 -0.77
C HIS A 91 -5.69 0.76 -1.83
N SER A 92 -6.22 -0.47 -1.93
CA SER A 92 -5.66 -1.55 -2.75
C SER A 92 -6.57 -1.95 -3.92
N LEU A 93 -7.54 -1.12 -4.31
CA LEU A 93 -8.46 -1.43 -5.41
C LEU A 93 -7.73 -1.63 -6.74
N CYS A 94 -6.72 -0.81 -7.01
CA CYS A 94 -5.87 -0.95 -8.18
C CYS A 94 -5.26 -2.36 -8.22
N MET A 95 -4.66 -2.79 -7.12
CA MET A 95 -4.06 -4.12 -6.99
C MET A 95 -5.12 -5.23 -7.05
N ALA A 96 -6.25 -5.06 -6.39
CA ALA A 96 -7.36 -6.01 -6.39
C ALA A 96 -8.02 -6.18 -7.78
N THR A 97 -7.88 -5.20 -8.66
CA THR A 97 -8.35 -5.31 -10.05
C THR A 97 -7.51 -6.30 -10.85
N MET A 98 -6.22 -6.38 -10.58
CA MET A 98 -5.28 -7.31 -11.22
C MET A 98 -5.17 -8.63 -10.48
N HIS A 99 -5.26 -8.59 -9.15
CA HIS A 99 -5.13 -9.70 -8.21
C HIS A 99 -6.40 -9.85 -7.35
N PRO A 100 -7.56 -10.23 -7.92
CA PRO A 100 -8.81 -10.34 -7.14
C PRO A 100 -8.75 -11.39 -6.02
N GLU A 101 -7.80 -12.30 -6.08
CA GLU A 101 -7.52 -13.29 -5.04
C GLU A 101 -7.08 -12.69 -3.71
N ILE A 102 -6.57 -11.45 -3.67
CA ILE A 102 -6.19 -10.79 -2.42
C ILE A 102 -7.39 -10.47 -1.52
N LEU A 103 -8.56 -10.36 -2.12
CA LEU A 103 -9.79 -9.94 -1.45
C LEU A 103 -10.42 -11.07 -0.63
N CYS A 104 -11.29 -10.68 0.29
CA CYS A 104 -12.15 -11.59 1.03
C CYS A 104 -13.12 -12.35 0.12
N ASN A 105 -13.38 -13.62 0.45
CA ASN A 105 -14.34 -14.47 -0.24
C ASN A 105 -15.75 -14.23 0.32
N TYR A 106 -16.44 -13.22 -0.19
CA TYR A 106 -17.86 -12.96 0.08
C TYR A 106 -18.51 -12.22 -1.09
N GLU A 107 -19.84 -12.35 -1.20
CA GLU A 107 -20.58 -11.58 -2.21
C GLU A 107 -20.65 -10.10 -1.81
N PRO A 108 -20.14 -9.20 -2.64
CA PRO A 108 -20.19 -7.77 -2.35
C PRO A 108 -21.62 -7.26 -2.36
N ASN A 109 -21.92 -6.33 -1.47
CA ASN A 109 -23.23 -5.66 -1.47
C ASN A 109 -23.34 -4.74 -2.70
N LYS A 110 -24.22 -5.10 -3.64
CA LYS A 110 -24.42 -4.39 -4.92
C LYS A 110 -25.02 -2.98 -4.79
N SER A 111 -25.35 -2.53 -3.58
CA SER A 111 -26.13 -1.30 -3.35
C SER A 111 -25.27 -0.05 -3.04
N ARG A 112 -23.95 -0.11 -3.13
CA ARG A 112 -23.16 1.11 -2.92
C ARG A 112 -23.04 1.94 -4.20
N ALA A 113 -23.76 3.08 -4.17
CA ALA A 113 -23.49 4.18 -5.08
C ALA A 113 -22.21 4.89 -4.66
N PHE A 114 -21.37 5.23 -5.62
CA PHE A 114 -20.24 6.16 -5.58
C PHE A 114 -19.52 6.38 -4.23
N GLY A 115 -18.23 6.05 -4.17
CA GLY A 115 -17.31 6.69 -3.25
C GLY A 115 -16.30 5.81 -2.55
N TYR A 116 -16.63 4.71 -1.96
CA TYR A 116 -15.65 3.80 -1.37
C TYR A 116 -15.97 2.38 -1.82
N ASP A 117 -15.07 1.78 -2.59
CA ASP A 117 -15.23 0.38 -2.97
C ASP A 117 -14.81 -0.48 -1.77
N THR A 118 -15.78 -1.20 -1.20
CA THR A 118 -15.53 -2.21 -0.14
C THR A 118 -14.59 -3.34 -0.58
N ARG A 119 -14.12 -3.31 -1.83
CA ARG A 119 -13.20 -4.28 -2.42
C ARG A 119 -11.76 -3.77 -2.49
N SER A 120 -11.43 -2.78 -1.71
CA SER A 120 -10.11 -2.15 -1.71
C SER A 120 -9.18 -2.64 -0.61
N ALA A 121 -9.57 -3.63 0.22
CA ALA A 121 -8.70 -4.08 1.29
C ALA A 121 -8.36 -5.57 1.18
N PHE A 122 -7.11 -5.89 1.47
CA PHE A 122 -6.61 -7.26 1.58
C PHE A 122 -7.40 -8.07 2.61
N CYS A 123 -7.53 -9.37 2.34
CA CYS A 123 -8.04 -10.33 3.31
C CYS A 123 -6.90 -10.76 4.28
N PRO A 124 -6.95 -10.39 5.58
CA PRO A 124 -5.86 -10.71 6.50
C PRO A 124 -5.74 -12.21 6.85
N ALA A 125 -6.78 -12.99 6.56
CA ALA A 125 -6.81 -14.42 6.85
C ALA A 125 -6.13 -15.29 5.78
N LYS A 126 -5.70 -14.70 4.65
CA LYS A 126 -5.06 -15.43 3.54
C LYS A 126 -3.55 -15.33 3.62
N GLU A 127 -2.87 -16.46 3.83
CA GLU A 127 -1.41 -16.51 3.91
C GLU A 127 -0.73 -16.11 2.59
N ALA A 128 -1.30 -16.49 1.44
CA ALA A 128 -0.79 -16.12 0.12
C ALA A 128 -0.66 -14.60 -0.09
N ASN A 129 -1.47 -13.79 0.61
CA ASN A 129 -1.35 -12.35 0.56
C ASN A 129 -0.02 -11.85 1.14
N TYR A 130 0.47 -12.50 2.19
CA TYR A 130 1.74 -12.13 2.80
C TYR A 130 2.94 -12.60 1.98
N GLU A 131 2.82 -13.72 1.24
CA GLU A 131 3.81 -14.18 0.28
C GLU A 131 3.96 -13.17 -0.88
N LEU A 132 2.84 -12.73 -1.45
CA LEU A 132 2.81 -11.70 -2.49
C LEU A 132 3.41 -10.36 -1.99
N LEU A 133 3.05 -9.95 -0.77
CA LEU A 133 3.56 -8.73 -0.18
C LEU A 133 5.03 -8.83 0.22
N ASP A 134 5.53 -10.02 0.56
CA ASP A 134 6.96 -10.26 0.81
C ASP A 134 7.78 -10.03 -0.47
N ASP A 135 7.33 -10.55 -1.63
CA ASP A 135 7.98 -10.33 -2.93
C ASP A 135 8.04 -8.84 -3.28
N ILE A 136 6.94 -8.14 -3.14
CA ILE A 136 6.83 -6.70 -3.43
C ILE A 136 7.71 -5.88 -2.48
N LEU A 137 7.54 -6.07 -1.18
CA LEU A 137 8.25 -5.29 -0.15
C LEU A 137 9.75 -5.57 -0.17
N LYS A 138 10.19 -6.76 -0.58
CA LYS A 138 11.60 -7.06 -0.81
C LYS A 138 12.20 -6.07 -1.81
N GLU A 139 11.59 -5.93 -3.00
CA GLU A 139 12.10 -5.02 -4.03
C GLU A 139 12.08 -3.55 -3.56
N VAL A 140 11.00 -3.15 -2.86
CA VAL A 140 10.92 -1.80 -2.28
C VAL A 140 12.04 -1.57 -1.26
N CYS A 141 12.30 -2.52 -0.37
CA CYS A 141 13.35 -2.42 0.63
C CYS A 141 14.76 -2.36 0.03
N GLU A 142 15.00 -3.09 -1.05
CA GLU A 142 16.27 -3.09 -1.79
C GLU A 142 16.48 -1.77 -2.56
N LEU A 143 15.40 -1.18 -3.09
CA LEU A 143 15.45 0.03 -3.88
C LEU A 143 15.68 1.28 -3.03
N PHE A 144 15.03 1.38 -1.85
CA PHE A 144 15.07 2.56 -1.01
C PHE A 144 16.08 2.42 0.13
N PRO A 145 17.12 3.29 0.21
CA PRO A 145 18.13 3.23 1.27
C PRO A 145 17.64 3.67 2.64
N THR A 146 16.49 4.33 2.72
CA THR A 146 15.86 4.76 3.98
C THR A 146 15.68 3.59 4.96
N SER A 147 15.72 3.88 6.26
CA SER A 147 15.42 2.89 7.29
C SER A 147 13.93 2.61 7.43
N TYR A 148 13.06 3.48 6.94
CA TYR A 148 11.61 3.40 7.09
C TYR A 148 10.90 3.15 5.77
N ILE A 149 9.97 2.21 5.75
CA ILE A 149 8.99 2.03 4.68
C ILE A 149 7.62 2.33 5.27
N HIS A 150 6.89 3.26 4.64
CA HIS A 150 5.53 3.57 5.07
C HIS A 150 4.57 2.55 4.45
N ILE A 151 3.82 1.87 5.30
CA ILE A 151 2.91 0.78 4.92
C ILE A 151 1.44 1.12 5.15
N GLY A 152 1.11 2.41 5.22
CA GLY A 152 -0.27 2.91 5.30
C GLY A 152 -0.98 2.60 6.60
N GLY A 153 -2.15 2.01 6.50
CA GLY A 153 -2.99 1.56 7.62
C GLY A 153 -4.20 2.42 7.90
N ASP A 154 -4.45 3.44 7.08
CA ASP A 154 -5.56 4.37 7.19
C ASP A 154 -6.81 3.90 6.44
N GLU A 155 -7.93 4.48 6.82
CA GLU A 155 -9.25 4.43 6.16
C GLU A 155 -9.75 3.03 5.75
N VAL A 156 -9.35 1.97 6.45
CA VAL A 156 -9.69 0.59 6.09
C VAL A 156 -11.18 0.33 6.28
N ASP A 157 -11.89 0.01 5.19
CA ASP A 157 -13.27 -0.49 5.30
C ASP A 157 -13.30 -1.93 5.81
N MET A 158 -13.44 -2.08 7.11
CA MET A 158 -13.48 -3.38 7.77
C MET A 158 -14.79 -4.15 7.56
N SER A 159 -15.76 -3.58 6.84
CA SER A 159 -17.08 -4.21 6.64
C SER A 159 -16.97 -5.54 5.88
N GLN A 160 -16.00 -5.67 5.00
CA GLN A 160 -15.72 -6.91 4.28
C GLN A 160 -15.18 -8.01 5.22
N TRP A 161 -14.34 -7.66 6.19
CA TRP A 161 -13.81 -8.63 7.16
C TRP A 161 -14.91 -9.16 8.09
N ARG A 162 -15.88 -8.32 8.46
CA ARG A 162 -17.06 -8.73 9.24
C ARG A 162 -17.92 -9.77 8.53
N ARG A 163 -17.96 -9.69 7.20
CA ARG A 163 -18.76 -10.61 6.36
C ARG A 163 -17.96 -11.83 5.91
N CYS A 164 -16.65 -11.77 5.93
CA CYS A 164 -15.77 -12.83 5.47
C CYS A 164 -15.75 -14.01 6.46
N PRO A 165 -16.21 -15.20 6.08
CA PRO A 165 -16.18 -16.36 6.97
C PRO A 165 -14.75 -16.71 7.44
N ASP A 166 -13.76 -16.54 6.56
CA ASP A 166 -12.35 -16.86 6.85
C ASP A 166 -11.78 -15.89 7.88
N CYS A 167 -12.03 -14.57 7.71
CA CYS A 167 -11.61 -13.56 8.69
C CYS A 167 -12.27 -13.81 10.04
N GLN A 168 -13.57 -14.09 10.07
CA GLN A 168 -14.29 -14.37 11.31
C GLN A 168 -13.83 -15.66 12.00
N ALA A 169 -13.52 -16.71 11.23
CA ALA A 169 -12.93 -17.93 11.76
C ALA A 169 -11.51 -17.71 12.30
N PHE A 170 -10.71 -16.94 11.57
CA PHE A 170 -9.36 -16.56 11.97
C PHE A 170 -9.36 -15.75 13.28
N MET A 171 -10.23 -14.75 13.39
CA MET A 171 -10.37 -13.94 14.61
C MET A 171 -10.75 -14.80 15.83
N ARG A 172 -11.76 -15.68 15.69
CA ARG A 172 -12.15 -16.60 16.77
C ARG A 172 -11.00 -17.52 17.20
N LYS A 173 -10.28 -18.10 16.23
CA LYS A 173 -9.15 -19.00 16.49
C LYS A 173 -8.03 -18.31 17.28
N ASN A 174 -7.80 -17.02 17.02
CA ASN A 174 -6.73 -16.24 17.63
C ASN A 174 -7.20 -15.35 18.80
N GLY A 175 -8.46 -15.48 19.25
CA GLY A 175 -8.99 -14.73 20.39
C GLY A 175 -9.08 -13.22 20.16
N MET A 176 -9.23 -12.77 18.91
CA MET A 176 -9.36 -11.37 18.55
C MET A 176 -10.78 -10.88 18.82
N ALA A 177 -10.92 -9.74 19.50
CA ALA A 177 -12.20 -9.19 19.94
C ALA A 177 -12.91 -8.40 18.83
N ASN A 178 -12.18 -7.79 17.91
CA ASN A 178 -12.71 -6.91 16.86
C ASN A 178 -11.78 -6.83 15.64
N GLU A 179 -12.25 -6.17 14.59
CA GLU A 179 -11.55 -6.04 13.33
C GLU A 179 -10.31 -5.13 13.41
N SER A 180 -10.24 -4.21 14.39
CA SER A 180 -9.02 -3.41 14.61
C SER A 180 -7.86 -4.29 15.09
N GLU A 181 -8.13 -5.35 15.88
CA GLU A 181 -7.11 -6.33 16.23
C GLU A 181 -6.69 -7.18 15.03
N LEU A 182 -7.60 -7.44 14.10
CA LEU A 182 -7.27 -8.11 12.84
C LEU A 182 -6.42 -7.21 11.93
N GLN A 183 -6.71 -5.91 11.87
CA GLN A 183 -5.85 -4.94 11.18
C GLN A 183 -4.46 -4.90 11.82
N ARG A 184 -4.40 -4.81 13.14
CA ARG A 184 -3.11 -4.86 13.86
C ARG A 184 -2.33 -6.13 13.53
N TYR A 185 -3.00 -7.29 13.44
CA TYR A 185 -2.33 -8.52 13.01
C TYR A 185 -1.74 -8.37 11.61
N PHE A 186 -2.51 -7.85 10.64
CA PHE A 186 -2.02 -7.62 9.28
C PHE A 186 -0.79 -6.71 9.27
N MET A 187 -0.86 -5.58 9.95
CA MET A 187 0.26 -4.62 10.05
C MET A 187 1.48 -5.24 10.76
N SER A 188 1.27 -6.09 11.77
CA SER A 188 2.36 -6.81 12.43
C SER A 188 3.07 -7.78 11.49
N ARG A 189 2.34 -8.51 10.63
CA ARG A 189 2.91 -9.38 9.61
C ARG A 189 3.75 -8.60 8.60
N LEU A 190 3.29 -7.41 8.16
CA LEU A 190 4.10 -6.53 7.31
C LEU A 190 5.36 -6.03 8.02
N THR A 191 5.25 -5.70 9.30
CA THR A 191 6.42 -5.33 10.13
C THR A 191 7.44 -6.45 10.18
N GLU A 192 7.01 -7.70 10.32
CA GLU A 192 7.90 -8.88 10.29
C GLU A 192 8.57 -9.04 8.92
N ILE A 193 7.83 -8.79 7.82
CA ILE A 193 8.38 -8.80 6.47
C ILE A 193 9.46 -7.72 6.33
N LEU A 194 9.17 -6.48 6.72
CA LEU A 194 10.14 -5.38 6.66
C LEU A 194 11.40 -5.68 7.49
N ALA A 195 11.25 -6.28 8.66
CA ALA A 195 12.36 -6.64 9.53
C ALA A 195 13.33 -7.65 8.88
N LYS A 196 12.85 -8.58 8.03
CA LYS A 196 13.70 -9.50 7.25
C LYS A 196 14.70 -8.74 6.37
N TYR A 197 14.31 -7.55 5.89
CA TYR A 197 15.12 -6.71 5.01
C TYR A 197 15.79 -5.54 5.75
N GLY A 198 15.80 -5.56 7.09
CA GLY A 198 16.44 -4.55 7.92
C GLY A 198 15.73 -3.19 7.91
N LYS A 199 14.42 -3.16 7.61
CA LYS A 199 13.61 -1.95 7.58
C LYS A 199 12.64 -1.90 8.76
N GLN A 200 12.20 -0.67 9.06
CA GLN A 200 11.23 -0.36 10.11
C GLN A 200 9.93 0.17 9.48
N PRO A 201 8.77 -0.10 10.09
CA PRO A 201 7.51 0.42 9.58
C PRO A 201 7.31 1.89 9.94
N ALA A 202 6.77 2.64 8.99
CA ALA A 202 6.08 3.88 9.22
C ALA A 202 4.61 3.69 8.86
N VAL A 203 3.69 4.26 9.63
CA VAL A 203 2.24 4.00 9.49
C VAL A 203 1.43 5.25 9.81
N TRP A 204 0.17 5.27 9.35
CA TRP A 204 -0.83 6.20 9.84
C TRP A 204 -1.33 5.80 11.24
N ASN A 205 -1.86 6.75 11.99
CA ASN A 205 -2.31 6.52 13.38
C ASN A 205 -3.41 5.45 13.47
N GLU A 206 -4.26 5.30 12.46
CA GLU A 206 -5.31 4.28 12.42
C GLU A 206 -4.76 2.85 12.47
N ALA A 207 -3.56 2.62 11.96
CA ALA A 207 -2.92 1.31 11.98
C ALA A 207 -2.66 0.76 13.39
N ILE A 208 -2.64 1.63 14.40
CA ILE A 208 -2.37 1.27 15.81
C ILE A 208 -3.60 1.30 16.71
N GLU A 209 -4.80 1.54 16.18
CA GLU A 209 -6.04 1.52 16.98
C GLU A 209 -6.31 0.16 17.63
N GLY A 210 -5.95 -0.94 16.98
CA GLY A 210 -6.02 -2.29 17.53
C GLY A 210 -4.90 -2.66 18.52
N GLY A 211 -4.03 -1.71 18.85
CA GLY A 211 -2.88 -1.88 19.74
C GLY A 211 -1.53 -1.59 19.08
N LYS A 212 -0.50 -1.55 19.91
CA LYS A 212 0.86 -1.22 19.44
C LYS A 212 1.39 -2.25 18.43
N LEU A 213 2.15 -1.74 17.48
CA LEU A 213 3.07 -2.50 16.63
C LEU A 213 4.46 -2.58 17.28
N ALA A 214 5.53 -2.74 16.52
CA ALA A 214 6.89 -2.74 17.05
C ALA A 214 7.25 -1.40 17.73
N ASN A 215 8.19 -1.41 18.70
CA ASN A 215 8.55 -0.22 19.47
C ASN A 215 9.20 0.90 18.64
N ASP A 216 9.76 0.55 17.50
CA ASP A 216 10.44 1.44 16.56
C ASP A 216 9.54 1.87 15.37
N THR A 217 8.24 1.59 15.45
CA THR A 217 7.24 2.07 14.49
C THR A 217 7.12 3.59 14.54
N ARG A 218 7.29 4.23 13.38
CA ARG A 218 7.01 5.66 13.22
C ARG A 218 5.51 5.85 12.90
N VAL A 219 4.83 6.67 13.67
CA VAL A 219 3.39 6.96 13.50
C VAL A 219 3.22 8.40 13.04
N TYR A 220 2.39 8.61 12.01
CA TYR A 220 2.04 9.91 11.45
C TYR A 220 0.59 10.28 11.74
#